data_c47aa52e0c1bad967f01731f5b6dfb26
#
_entry.id   c47aa52e0c1bad967f01731f5b6dfb26
#
_cell.length_a   1.000
_cell.length_b   1.000
_cell.length_c   1.000
_cell.angle_alpha   90.00
_cell.angle_beta   90.00
_cell.angle_gamma   90.00
#
_symmetry.space_group_name_H-M   'P 1'
#
loop_
_entity.id
_entity.type
_entity.pdbx_description
1 polymer ?
#
loop_
_entity_poly.entity_id
_entity_poly.type
_entity_poly.pdbx_seq_one_letter_code
_entity_poly.pdbx_strand_id
1 'polypeptide(L)'
;TGTMAQQVALRCWAGRTGDATVALHPLAHPELHEQGALAAVSGLRTVHPTSAPRMPSAQEVRDHPEPFGTLMLELPLRDAGFALPTWDELEATVAAARERDAVVHLDGARLWECGPHFGRGLEEIAGLADSVYVSFYKSLDGLSGAALAGPSALVEEARVWRHRYGGQLFQQYPAALSALIGLDRELPRLPSYVAHAKVVAGAMAEGFAAAGVPWFRVNPEPPHTHQFQVWLPYGAGVLDEASLRQAEETGVTLFRSWSEGAPGAAGLPPGVSVTEVTVAGAGLEWSAEDVREAVAGFVELLPA
;
A
#
# COMPACT_ATOMS: atom_id res chain seq x y z
N THR A 1 -5.88 -11.18 10.74
CA THR A 1 -4.95 -10.81 9.67
C THR A 1 -5.66 -10.01 8.60
N GLY A 2 -4.90 -9.23 7.81
CA GLY A 2 -5.42 -8.47 6.67
C GLY A 2 -6.04 -9.39 5.62
N THR A 3 -5.32 -10.42 5.20
CA THR A 3 -5.80 -11.43 4.24
C THR A 3 -7.18 -11.97 4.63
N MET A 4 -7.37 -12.36 5.90
CA MET A 4 -8.67 -12.85 6.36
C MET A 4 -9.74 -11.74 6.34
N ALA A 5 -9.41 -10.50 6.68
CA ALA A 5 -10.36 -9.40 6.66
C ALA A 5 -10.87 -9.14 5.24
N GLN A 6 -9.99 -9.18 4.24
CA GLN A 6 -10.33 -9.08 2.83
C GLN A 6 -11.25 -10.24 2.38
N GLN A 7 -10.85 -11.48 2.70
CA GLN A 7 -11.65 -12.67 2.39
C GLN A 7 -13.08 -12.55 2.97
N VAL A 8 -13.19 -12.12 4.21
CA VAL A 8 -14.48 -11.97 4.90
C VAL A 8 -15.32 -10.87 4.26
N ALA A 9 -14.73 -9.68 4.03
CA ALA A 9 -15.45 -8.54 3.47
C ALA A 9 -16.00 -8.86 2.07
N LEU A 10 -15.14 -9.30 1.18
CA LEU A 10 -15.50 -9.57 -0.21
C LEU A 10 -16.49 -10.75 -0.34
N ARG A 11 -16.36 -11.78 0.51
CA ARG A 11 -17.32 -12.87 0.56
C ARG A 11 -18.70 -12.42 1.04
N CYS A 12 -18.78 -11.56 2.07
CA CYS A 12 -20.04 -10.99 2.52
C CYS A 12 -20.70 -10.16 1.42
N TRP A 13 -19.92 -9.35 0.70
CA TRP A 13 -20.43 -8.57 -0.39
C TRP A 13 -20.91 -9.44 -1.56
N ALA A 14 -20.17 -10.46 -1.94
CA ALA A 14 -20.61 -11.42 -2.97
C ALA A 14 -21.96 -12.07 -2.62
N GLY A 15 -22.16 -12.45 -1.35
CA GLY A 15 -23.44 -12.98 -0.89
C GLY A 15 -24.59 -11.95 -0.95
N ARG A 16 -24.30 -10.67 -0.77
CA ARG A 16 -25.30 -9.59 -0.73
C ARG A 16 -25.64 -9.05 -2.13
N THR A 17 -24.64 -8.94 -3.00
CA THR A 17 -24.84 -8.49 -4.39
C THR A 17 -25.34 -9.62 -5.29
N GLY A 18 -25.15 -10.87 -4.90
CA GLY A 18 -25.42 -12.04 -5.74
C GLY A 18 -24.37 -12.26 -6.83
N ASP A 19 -23.27 -11.50 -6.83
CA ASP A 19 -22.18 -11.61 -7.79
C ASP A 19 -20.84 -11.86 -7.07
N ALA A 20 -20.21 -12.99 -7.41
CA ALA A 20 -18.92 -13.40 -6.84
C ALA A 20 -17.70 -12.80 -7.57
N THR A 21 -17.93 -11.86 -8.48
CA THR A 21 -16.87 -11.18 -9.22
C THR A 21 -16.45 -9.89 -8.49
N VAL A 22 -15.15 -9.75 -8.26
CA VAL A 22 -14.53 -8.58 -7.66
C VAL A 22 -13.68 -7.88 -8.72
N ALA A 23 -13.98 -6.62 -9.00
CA ALA A 23 -13.12 -5.77 -9.80
C ALA A 23 -12.04 -5.17 -8.89
N LEU A 24 -10.77 -5.35 -9.25
CA LEU A 24 -9.62 -4.83 -8.50
C LEU A 24 -8.42 -4.62 -9.41
N HIS A 25 -7.39 -3.97 -8.91
CA HIS A 25 -6.18 -3.78 -9.68
C HIS A 25 -5.31 -5.04 -9.68
N PRO A 26 -4.64 -5.44 -10.79
CA PRO A 26 -3.76 -6.62 -10.82
C PRO A 26 -2.55 -6.49 -9.90
N LEU A 27 -2.16 -5.27 -9.51
CA LEU A 27 -1.13 -5.01 -8.49
C LEU A 27 -1.70 -4.92 -7.06
N ALA A 28 -3.00 -5.17 -6.85
CA ALA A 28 -3.56 -5.16 -5.51
C ALA A 28 -3.07 -6.35 -4.69
N HIS A 29 -2.95 -6.16 -3.39
CA HIS A 29 -2.40 -7.13 -2.45
C HIS A 29 -3.01 -8.55 -2.56
N PRO A 30 -4.34 -8.73 -2.73
CA PRO A 30 -4.91 -10.06 -2.89
C PRO A 30 -4.43 -10.82 -4.13
N GLU A 31 -4.09 -10.10 -5.21
CA GLU A 31 -3.58 -10.72 -6.44
C GLU A 31 -2.12 -11.16 -6.31
N LEU A 32 -1.27 -10.29 -5.76
CA LEU A 32 0.17 -10.52 -5.75
C LEU A 32 0.67 -11.28 -4.52
N HIS A 33 0.05 -11.08 -3.35
CA HIS A 33 0.64 -11.47 -2.07
C HIS A 33 -0.19 -12.48 -1.27
N GLU A 34 -1.37 -12.90 -1.75
CA GLU A 34 -2.26 -13.81 -1.00
C GLU A 34 -2.41 -15.20 -1.63
N GLN A 35 -1.52 -15.56 -2.55
CA GLN A 35 -1.45 -16.92 -3.14
C GLN A 35 -2.80 -17.38 -3.74
N GLY A 36 -3.53 -16.48 -4.38
CA GLY A 36 -4.84 -16.81 -4.99
C GLY A 36 -5.95 -17.11 -3.97
N ALA A 37 -5.85 -16.57 -2.74
CA ALA A 37 -6.79 -16.86 -1.66
C ALA A 37 -8.23 -16.47 -2.01
N LEU A 38 -8.46 -15.41 -2.78
CA LEU A 38 -9.82 -15.03 -3.22
C LEU A 38 -10.52 -16.17 -3.94
N ALA A 39 -9.85 -16.81 -4.88
CA ALA A 39 -10.41 -17.95 -5.63
C ALA A 39 -10.43 -19.23 -4.77
N ALA A 40 -9.30 -19.57 -4.12
CA ALA A 40 -9.12 -20.86 -3.46
C ALA A 40 -9.93 -21.00 -2.17
N VAL A 41 -10.08 -19.91 -1.39
CA VAL A 41 -10.72 -19.94 -0.07
C VAL A 41 -12.14 -19.40 -0.13
N SER A 42 -12.35 -18.29 -0.85
CA SER A 42 -13.65 -17.60 -0.87
C SER A 42 -14.49 -17.88 -2.10
N GLY A 43 -13.93 -18.56 -3.12
CA GLY A 43 -14.63 -18.89 -4.36
C GLY A 43 -14.99 -17.63 -5.18
N LEU A 44 -14.18 -16.58 -5.05
CA LEU A 44 -14.37 -15.32 -5.77
C LEU A 44 -13.57 -15.32 -7.07
N ARG A 45 -14.11 -14.65 -8.07
CA ARG A 45 -13.42 -14.37 -9.34
C ARG A 45 -12.99 -12.91 -9.38
N THR A 46 -11.84 -12.64 -9.95
CA THR A 46 -11.33 -11.28 -10.10
C THR A 46 -11.35 -10.81 -11.55
N VAL A 47 -11.57 -9.52 -11.76
CA VAL A 47 -11.46 -8.82 -13.04
C VAL A 47 -10.71 -7.51 -12.84
N HIS A 48 -10.03 -7.06 -13.90
CA HIS A 48 -9.10 -5.94 -13.81
C HIS A 48 -9.55 -4.80 -14.75
N PRO A 49 -10.16 -3.72 -14.22
CA PRO A 49 -10.56 -2.58 -15.06
C PRO A 49 -9.40 -1.86 -15.72
N THR A 50 -8.22 -1.91 -15.11
CA THR A 50 -6.98 -1.35 -15.67
C THR A 50 -5.77 -2.22 -15.31
N SER A 51 -4.71 -2.12 -16.10
CA SER A 51 -3.37 -2.64 -15.78
C SER A 51 -2.32 -1.52 -15.66
N ALA A 52 -2.71 -0.26 -15.83
CA ALA A 52 -1.82 0.88 -15.65
C ALA A 52 -1.41 0.98 -14.17
N PRO A 53 -0.15 1.33 -13.83
CA PRO A 53 0.34 1.36 -12.44
C PRO A 53 -0.23 2.57 -11.66
N ARG A 54 -1.53 2.66 -11.60
CA ARG A 54 -2.35 3.65 -10.90
C ARG A 54 -3.75 3.08 -10.61
N MET A 55 -4.49 3.74 -9.77
CA MET A 55 -5.91 3.40 -9.57
C MET A 55 -6.70 3.45 -10.88
N PRO A 56 -7.72 2.59 -11.06
CA PRO A 56 -8.59 2.66 -12.22
C PRO A 56 -9.32 4.00 -12.28
N SER A 57 -9.42 4.57 -13.46
CA SER A 57 -10.25 5.75 -13.70
C SER A 57 -11.73 5.38 -13.73
N ALA A 58 -12.60 6.37 -13.51
CA ALA A 58 -14.04 6.21 -13.63
C ALA A 58 -14.46 5.65 -15.00
N GLN A 59 -13.78 6.06 -16.07
CA GLN A 59 -14.07 5.59 -17.40
C GLN A 59 -13.72 4.10 -17.57
N GLU A 60 -12.55 3.67 -17.09
CA GLU A 60 -12.14 2.24 -17.13
C GLU A 60 -13.09 1.35 -16.32
N VAL A 61 -13.62 1.87 -15.20
CA VAL A 61 -14.64 1.18 -14.40
C VAL A 61 -15.96 1.07 -15.18
N ARG A 62 -16.44 2.15 -15.82
CA ARG A 62 -17.68 2.15 -16.62
C ARG A 62 -17.59 1.24 -17.83
N ASP A 63 -16.48 1.27 -18.55
CA ASP A 63 -16.30 0.59 -19.82
C ASP A 63 -15.87 -0.88 -19.66
N HIS A 64 -15.61 -1.32 -18.42
CA HIS A 64 -15.22 -2.71 -18.19
C HIS A 64 -16.31 -3.66 -18.69
N PRO A 65 -15.99 -4.62 -19.60
CA PRO A 65 -17.01 -5.39 -20.31
C PRO A 65 -17.73 -6.42 -19.43
N GLU A 66 -17.06 -6.89 -18.37
CA GLU A 66 -17.63 -7.89 -17.48
C GLU A 66 -18.39 -7.26 -16.30
N PRO A 67 -19.50 -7.84 -15.84
CA PRO A 67 -20.17 -7.42 -14.62
C PRO A 67 -19.31 -7.79 -13.39
N PHE A 68 -19.46 -7.04 -12.32
CA PHE A 68 -18.86 -7.33 -11.02
C PHE A 68 -19.73 -6.77 -9.90
N GLY A 69 -19.82 -7.49 -8.79
CA GLY A 69 -20.62 -7.07 -7.64
C GLY A 69 -19.88 -6.15 -6.68
N THR A 70 -18.54 -6.16 -6.71
CA THR A 70 -17.71 -5.34 -5.81
C THR A 70 -16.55 -4.73 -6.57
N LEU A 71 -16.33 -3.42 -6.40
CA LEU A 71 -15.07 -2.76 -6.73
C LEU A 71 -14.23 -2.66 -5.46
N MET A 72 -13.05 -3.27 -5.46
CA MET A 72 -12.06 -3.13 -4.39
C MET A 72 -10.97 -2.14 -4.80
N LEU A 73 -10.75 -1.12 -3.99
CA LEU A 73 -9.71 -0.10 -4.19
C LEU A 73 -8.70 -0.18 -3.05
N GLU A 74 -7.42 -0.40 -3.38
CA GLU A 74 -6.32 -0.39 -2.40
C GLU A 74 -5.76 1.02 -2.24
N LEU A 75 -5.84 1.59 -1.04
CA LEU A 75 -5.40 2.95 -0.72
C LEU A 75 -4.31 2.94 0.36
N PRO A 76 -3.08 3.33 -0.01
CA PRO A 76 -2.52 3.55 -1.35
C PRO A 76 -2.26 2.23 -2.08
N LEU A 77 -2.19 2.24 -3.41
CA LEU A 77 -1.79 1.07 -4.21
C LEU A 77 -0.28 0.85 -4.06
N ARG A 78 0.08 -0.08 -3.17
CA ARG A 78 1.47 -0.28 -2.72
C ARG A 78 2.41 -0.65 -3.86
N ASP A 79 2.05 -1.65 -4.64
CA ASP A 79 2.95 -2.20 -5.67
C ASP A 79 3.07 -1.29 -6.90
N ALA A 80 2.25 -0.22 -6.98
CA ALA A 80 2.42 0.89 -7.91
C ALA A 80 3.24 2.08 -7.32
N GLY A 81 3.91 1.87 -6.19
CA GLY A 81 4.69 2.91 -5.52
C GLY A 81 3.92 3.67 -4.44
N PHE A 82 2.98 3.05 -3.77
CA PHE A 82 2.07 3.71 -2.81
C PHE A 82 1.28 4.86 -3.45
N ALA A 83 0.89 4.63 -4.72
CA ALA A 83 0.20 5.64 -5.50
C ALA A 83 -1.23 5.86 -5.02
N LEU A 84 -1.63 7.12 -4.99
CA LEU A 84 -3.00 7.57 -4.71
C LEU A 84 -3.50 8.39 -5.90
N PRO A 85 -4.79 8.32 -6.24
CA PRO A 85 -5.43 9.24 -7.17
C PRO A 85 -5.59 10.63 -6.52
N THR A 86 -6.03 11.61 -7.26
CA THR A 86 -6.59 12.83 -6.67
C THR A 86 -7.93 12.52 -6.00
N TRP A 87 -8.40 13.44 -5.13
CA TRP A 87 -9.71 13.27 -4.48
C TRP A 87 -10.85 13.15 -5.48
N ASP A 88 -10.87 14.04 -6.48
CA ASP A 88 -11.92 14.07 -7.51
C ASP A 88 -11.92 12.78 -8.36
N GLU A 89 -10.75 12.24 -8.67
CA GLU A 89 -10.63 10.95 -9.36
C GLU A 89 -11.16 9.79 -8.50
N LEU A 90 -10.88 9.79 -7.20
CA LEU A 90 -11.38 8.78 -6.28
C LEU A 90 -12.91 8.83 -6.20
N GLU A 91 -13.50 10.03 -6.01
CA GLU A 91 -14.96 10.22 -5.98
C GLU A 91 -15.61 9.76 -7.30
N ALA A 92 -15.02 10.16 -8.44
CA ALA A 92 -15.52 9.77 -9.75
C ALA A 92 -15.47 8.25 -9.98
N THR A 93 -14.40 7.59 -9.51
CA THR A 93 -14.24 6.13 -9.61
C THR A 93 -15.27 5.40 -8.76
N VAL A 94 -15.50 5.85 -7.53
CA VAL A 94 -16.55 5.33 -6.65
C VAL A 94 -17.94 5.52 -7.25
N ALA A 95 -18.22 6.70 -7.80
CA ALA A 95 -19.49 6.96 -8.49
C ALA A 95 -19.71 6.04 -9.69
N ALA A 96 -18.66 5.79 -10.49
CA ALA A 96 -18.72 4.87 -11.63
C ALA A 96 -19.02 3.43 -11.22
N ALA A 97 -18.52 2.96 -10.08
CA ALA A 97 -18.87 1.65 -9.55
C ALA A 97 -20.36 1.57 -9.15
N ARG A 98 -20.87 2.60 -8.50
CA ARG A 98 -22.29 2.69 -8.11
C ARG A 98 -23.24 2.77 -9.30
N GLU A 99 -22.84 3.45 -10.40
CA GLU A 99 -23.59 3.45 -11.66
C GLU A 99 -23.72 2.03 -12.27
N ARG A 100 -22.87 1.11 -11.86
CA ARG A 100 -22.89 -0.31 -12.26
C ARG A 100 -23.53 -1.24 -11.21
N ASP A 101 -24.24 -0.68 -10.24
CA ASP A 101 -24.82 -1.40 -9.09
C ASP A 101 -23.80 -2.19 -8.27
N ALA A 102 -22.51 -1.84 -8.34
CA ALA A 102 -21.47 -2.45 -7.55
C ALA A 102 -21.25 -1.71 -6.23
N VAL A 103 -20.92 -2.46 -5.18
CA VAL A 103 -20.48 -1.92 -3.91
C VAL A 103 -18.98 -1.61 -3.96
N VAL A 104 -18.53 -0.69 -3.12
CA VAL A 104 -17.11 -0.30 -3.01
C VAL A 104 -16.54 -0.77 -1.69
N HIS A 105 -15.44 -1.53 -1.74
CA HIS A 105 -14.65 -1.94 -0.59
C HIS A 105 -13.26 -1.29 -0.66
N LEU A 106 -12.83 -0.62 0.42
CA LEU A 106 -11.47 -0.11 0.52
C LEU A 106 -10.56 -1.12 1.21
N ASP A 107 -9.51 -1.53 0.52
CA ASP A 107 -8.33 -2.05 1.17
C ASP A 107 -7.54 -0.86 1.72
N GLY A 108 -7.83 -0.56 2.96
CA GLY A 108 -7.20 0.53 3.70
C GLY A 108 -6.05 0.06 4.59
N ALA A 109 -5.30 -0.96 4.16
CA ALA A 109 -4.17 -1.48 4.95
C ALA A 109 -3.21 -0.38 5.43
N ARG A 110 -3.14 0.73 4.69
CA ARG A 110 -2.37 1.94 5.00
C ARG A 110 -3.19 3.23 4.89
N LEU A 111 -4.50 3.15 5.07
CA LEU A 111 -5.41 4.29 4.96
C LEU A 111 -5.02 5.47 5.87
N TRP A 112 -4.42 5.16 7.02
CA TRP A 112 -4.01 6.12 8.04
C TRP A 112 -3.12 7.24 7.50
N GLU A 113 -2.32 6.98 6.46
CA GLU A 113 -1.35 7.90 5.87
C GLU A 113 -1.88 8.67 4.64
N CYS A 114 -3.12 8.39 4.20
CA CYS A 114 -3.68 8.96 2.96
C CYS A 114 -4.23 10.38 3.15
N GLY A 115 -4.63 10.74 4.36
CA GLY A 115 -5.26 12.04 4.66
C GLY A 115 -4.50 13.26 4.15
N PRO A 116 -3.17 13.37 4.36
CA PRO A 116 -2.39 14.51 3.88
C PRO A 116 -2.37 14.68 2.36
N HIS A 117 -2.43 13.58 1.59
CA HIS A 117 -2.47 13.64 0.13
C HIS A 117 -3.81 14.18 -0.37
N PHE A 118 -4.90 13.67 0.18
CA PHE A 118 -6.24 14.09 -0.22
C PHE A 118 -6.66 15.45 0.36
N GLY A 119 -6.00 15.93 1.41
CA GLY A 119 -6.45 17.08 2.18
C GLY A 119 -7.80 16.80 2.86
N ARG A 120 -8.07 15.57 3.28
CA ARG A 120 -9.31 15.09 3.86
C ARG A 120 -9.09 14.29 5.12
N GLY A 121 -10.10 14.30 6.00
CA GLY A 121 -10.14 13.46 7.18
C GLY A 121 -10.34 11.98 6.85
N LEU A 122 -9.88 11.08 7.74
CA LEU A 122 -10.03 9.63 7.54
C LEU A 122 -11.51 9.21 7.46
N GLU A 123 -12.40 9.92 8.17
CA GLU A 123 -13.84 9.70 8.14
C GLU A 123 -14.41 10.00 6.74
N GLU A 124 -13.97 11.09 6.08
CA GLU A 124 -14.42 11.46 4.74
C GLU A 124 -13.95 10.41 3.72
N ILE A 125 -12.67 9.97 3.82
CA ILE A 125 -12.10 8.96 2.92
C ILE A 125 -12.85 7.64 3.08
N ALA A 126 -13.01 7.16 4.32
CA ALA A 126 -13.72 5.93 4.61
C ALA A 126 -15.20 5.99 4.23
N GLY A 127 -15.81 7.17 4.35
CA GLY A 127 -17.22 7.43 4.02
C GLY A 127 -17.56 7.29 2.53
N LEU A 128 -16.56 7.30 1.63
CA LEU A 128 -16.78 7.05 0.21
C LEU A 128 -17.18 5.59 -0.07
N ALA A 129 -16.78 4.65 0.77
CA ALA A 129 -16.95 3.23 0.54
C ALA A 129 -18.06 2.60 1.40
N ASP A 130 -18.53 1.44 0.96
CA ASP A 130 -19.52 0.64 1.67
C ASP A 130 -18.89 -0.20 2.79
N SER A 131 -17.59 -0.45 2.70
CA SER A 131 -16.80 -1.05 3.79
C SER A 131 -15.31 -0.76 3.63
N VAL A 132 -14.59 -0.80 4.75
CA VAL A 132 -13.15 -0.51 4.82
C VAL A 132 -12.46 -1.54 5.69
N TYR A 133 -11.37 -2.11 5.20
CA TYR A 133 -10.40 -2.82 6.01
C TYR A 133 -9.24 -1.89 6.38
N VAL A 134 -8.73 -2.00 7.59
CA VAL A 134 -7.51 -1.31 8.04
C VAL A 134 -6.59 -2.25 8.82
N SER A 135 -5.27 -2.00 8.76
CA SER A 135 -4.27 -2.70 9.59
C SER A 135 -3.72 -1.78 10.68
N PHE A 136 -3.26 -2.38 11.80
CA PHE A 136 -2.64 -1.65 12.90
C PHE A 136 -1.13 -1.86 13.00
N TYR A 137 -0.55 -2.76 12.21
CA TYR A 137 0.86 -3.18 12.29
C TYR A 137 1.74 -2.66 11.15
N LYS A 138 1.21 -1.78 10.31
CA LYS A 138 1.95 -1.09 9.24
C LYS A 138 2.27 0.34 9.71
N SER A 139 1.58 1.34 9.17
CA SER A 139 1.80 2.76 9.50
C SER A 139 1.66 3.12 10.99
N LEU A 140 0.96 2.32 11.78
CA LEU A 140 0.76 2.52 13.22
C LEU A 140 1.71 1.72 14.12
N ASP A 141 2.66 0.97 13.55
CA ASP A 141 3.69 0.22 14.27
C ASP A 141 3.17 -0.75 15.35
N GLY A 142 1.92 -1.23 15.22
CA GLY A 142 1.36 -2.21 16.12
C GLY A 142 1.92 -3.62 15.88
N LEU A 143 1.88 -4.48 16.89
CA LEU A 143 2.37 -5.87 16.79
C LEU A 143 1.60 -6.68 15.74
N SER A 144 0.28 -6.50 15.68
CA SER A 144 -0.61 -7.17 14.75
C SER A 144 -2.00 -6.55 14.80
N GLY A 145 -2.91 -7.06 13.99
CA GLY A 145 -4.33 -6.70 14.07
C GLY A 145 -4.86 -6.09 12.80
N ALA A 146 -6.14 -6.35 12.58
CA ALA A 146 -6.90 -5.82 11.45
C ALA A 146 -8.32 -5.50 11.94
N ALA A 147 -8.93 -4.46 11.40
CA ALA A 147 -10.33 -4.16 11.60
C ALA A 147 -11.06 -4.07 10.26
N LEU A 148 -12.31 -4.51 10.27
CA LEU A 148 -13.25 -4.33 9.19
C LEU A 148 -14.37 -3.43 9.69
N ALA A 149 -14.62 -2.34 8.99
CA ALA A 149 -15.70 -1.40 9.25
C ALA A 149 -16.69 -1.40 8.08
N GLY A 150 -17.96 -1.14 8.40
CA GLY A 150 -19.05 -1.09 7.43
C GLY A 150 -20.41 -1.10 8.14
N PRO A 151 -21.53 -1.26 7.41
CA PRO A 151 -22.86 -1.34 7.98
C PRO A 151 -22.97 -2.45 9.03
N SER A 152 -23.75 -2.24 10.08
CA SER A 152 -23.90 -3.19 11.19
C SER A 152 -24.22 -4.60 10.73
N ALA A 153 -25.13 -4.75 9.77
CA ALA A 153 -25.49 -6.06 9.22
C ALA A 153 -24.33 -6.77 8.52
N LEU A 154 -23.43 -6.02 7.84
CA LEU A 154 -22.20 -6.57 7.28
C LEU A 154 -21.25 -7.05 8.39
N VAL A 155 -21.08 -6.23 9.43
CA VAL A 155 -20.19 -6.55 10.54
C VAL A 155 -20.68 -7.79 11.31
N GLU A 156 -21.99 -7.95 11.50
CA GLU A 156 -22.57 -9.14 12.13
C GLU A 156 -22.28 -10.40 11.30
N GLU A 157 -22.49 -10.35 9.99
CA GLU A 157 -22.16 -11.45 9.08
C GLU A 157 -20.66 -11.74 9.05
N ALA A 158 -19.84 -10.70 9.02
CA ALA A 158 -18.38 -10.80 9.06
C ALA A 158 -17.86 -11.49 10.33
N ARG A 159 -18.52 -11.28 11.48
CA ARG A 159 -18.20 -12.01 12.74
C ARG A 159 -18.41 -13.51 12.62
N VAL A 160 -19.45 -13.93 11.90
CA VAL A 160 -19.72 -15.36 11.64
C VAL A 160 -18.62 -15.95 10.77
N TRP A 161 -18.27 -15.25 9.67
CA TRP A 161 -17.20 -15.70 8.79
C TRP A 161 -15.83 -15.70 9.45
N ARG A 162 -15.52 -14.67 10.29
CA ARG A 162 -14.31 -14.66 11.10
C ARG A 162 -14.18 -15.90 11.95
N HIS A 163 -15.30 -16.33 12.60
CA HIS A 163 -15.31 -17.55 13.41
C HIS A 163 -15.04 -18.79 12.54
N ARG A 164 -15.74 -18.93 11.39
CA ARG A 164 -15.59 -20.05 10.46
C ARG A 164 -14.16 -20.18 9.92
N TYR A 165 -13.48 -19.06 9.68
CA TYR A 165 -12.07 -19.03 9.25
C TYR A 165 -11.05 -19.19 10.38
N GLY A 166 -11.50 -19.48 11.60
CA GLY A 166 -10.62 -19.65 12.75
C GLY A 166 -9.98 -18.34 13.27
N GLY A 167 -10.50 -17.18 12.84
CA GLY A 167 -9.97 -15.87 13.19
C GLY A 167 -10.44 -15.33 14.56
N GLN A 168 -11.18 -16.10 15.32
CA GLN A 168 -11.57 -15.76 16.69
C GLN A 168 -10.56 -16.35 17.67
N LEU A 169 -9.46 -15.62 17.87
CA LEU A 169 -8.41 -16.02 18.80
C LEU A 169 -8.76 -15.60 20.22
N PHE A 170 -8.34 -16.43 21.21
CA PHE A 170 -8.41 -16.06 22.61
C PHE A 170 -7.27 -15.10 22.98
N GLN A 171 -7.49 -14.27 24.00
CA GLN A 171 -6.47 -13.42 24.60
C GLN A 171 -5.76 -12.49 23.58
N GLN A 172 -6.52 -11.80 22.74
CA GLN A 172 -5.99 -10.83 21.79
C GLN A 172 -5.61 -9.47 22.40
N TYR A 173 -5.69 -9.32 23.71
CA TYR A 173 -5.45 -8.05 24.38
C TYR A 173 -4.04 -7.46 24.10
N PRO A 174 -2.94 -8.23 23.94
CA PRO A 174 -1.66 -7.62 23.62
C PRO A 174 -1.67 -6.91 22.26
N ALA A 175 -2.30 -7.52 21.24
CA ALA A 175 -2.48 -6.91 19.93
C ALA A 175 -3.38 -5.67 19.99
N ALA A 176 -4.47 -5.73 20.76
CA ALA A 176 -5.38 -4.60 20.95
C ALA A 176 -4.70 -3.42 21.66
N LEU A 177 -3.94 -3.70 22.74
CA LEU A 177 -3.18 -2.67 23.44
C LEU A 177 -2.10 -2.04 22.54
N SER A 178 -1.37 -2.86 21.79
CA SER A 178 -0.39 -2.37 20.83
C SER A 178 -1.03 -1.49 19.75
N ALA A 179 -2.21 -1.87 19.22
CA ALA A 179 -2.94 -1.07 18.26
C ALA A 179 -3.39 0.28 18.86
N LEU A 180 -3.87 0.30 20.11
CA LEU A 180 -4.26 1.54 20.81
C LEU A 180 -3.05 2.46 21.03
N ILE A 181 -1.88 1.90 21.39
CA ILE A 181 -0.63 2.67 21.53
C ILE A 181 -0.24 3.27 20.18
N GLY A 182 -0.33 2.50 19.10
CA GLY A 182 -0.05 2.99 17.75
C GLY A 182 -0.98 4.12 17.30
N LEU A 183 -2.27 3.99 17.60
CA LEU A 183 -3.25 5.05 17.34
C LEU A 183 -2.95 6.33 18.13
N ASP A 184 -2.53 6.22 19.37
CA ASP A 184 -2.22 7.37 20.22
C ASP A 184 -0.90 8.05 19.81
N ARG A 185 0.11 7.26 19.48
CA ARG A 185 1.48 7.76 19.22
C ARG A 185 1.76 8.09 17.76
N GLU A 186 1.41 7.18 16.85
CA GLU A 186 1.83 7.27 15.44
C GLU A 186 0.81 8.00 14.57
N LEU A 187 -0.50 7.81 14.79
CA LEU A 187 -1.51 8.45 13.97
C LEU A 187 -1.36 9.99 13.89
N PRO A 188 -1.17 10.73 15.00
CA PRO A 188 -0.98 12.18 14.93
C PRO A 188 0.34 12.61 14.29
N ARG A 189 1.31 11.70 14.14
CA ARG A 189 2.63 11.98 13.54
C ARG A 189 2.66 11.73 12.03
N LEU A 190 1.74 10.94 11.48
CA LEU A 190 1.72 10.58 10.06
C LEU A 190 1.76 11.80 9.12
N PRO A 191 1.07 12.92 9.36
CA PRO A 191 1.21 14.10 8.51
C PRO A 191 2.64 14.63 8.42
N SER A 192 3.40 14.60 9.53
CA SER A 192 4.81 15.01 9.53
C SER A 192 5.70 14.02 8.78
N TYR A 193 5.41 12.72 8.88
CA TYR A 193 6.11 11.70 8.10
C TYR A 193 5.91 11.89 6.60
N VAL A 194 4.66 12.13 6.18
CA VAL A 194 4.32 12.39 4.77
C VAL A 194 5.01 13.67 4.25
N ALA A 195 5.01 14.74 5.05
CA ALA A 195 5.69 15.97 4.68
C ALA A 195 7.21 15.75 4.53
N HIS A 196 7.81 15.03 5.47
CA HIS A 196 9.25 14.77 5.46
C HIS A 196 9.67 13.77 4.38
N ALA A 197 8.81 12.81 4.02
CA ALA A 197 9.07 11.88 2.92
C ALA A 197 9.34 12.62 1.59
N LYS A 198 8.69 13.75 1.36
CA LYS A 198 8.93 14.58 0.18
C LYS A 198 10.33 15.22 0.20
N VAL A 199 10.82 15.60 1.38
CA VAL A 199 12.19 16.12 1.57
C VAL A 199 13.21 15.01 1.31
N VAL A 200 13.02 13.85 1.92
CA VAL A 200 13.90 12.68 1.75
C VAL A 200 13.94 12.23 0.29
N ALA A 201 12.78 12.11 -0.36
CA ALA A 201 12.69 11.71 -1.78
C ALA A 201 13.41 12.69 -2.71
N GLY A 202 13.22 14.00 -2.51
CA GLY A 202 13.94 15.03 -3.26
C GLY A 202 15.46 14.96 -3.04
N ALA A 203 15.90 14.81 -1.79
CA ALA A 203 17.32 14.69 -1.47
C ALA A 203 17.95 13.41 -2.04
N MET A 204 17.21 12.29 -2.08
CA MET A 204 17.65 11.06 -2.76
C MET A 204 17.83 11.28 -4.26
N ALA A 205 16.85 11.92 -4.93
CA ALA A 205 16.93 12.22 -6.34
C ALA A 205 18.13 13.13 -6.67
N GLU A 206 18.35 14.19 -5.88
CA GLU A 206 19.52 15.07 -5.98
C GLU A 206 20.83 14.31 -5.77
N GLY A 207 20.89 13.44 -4.75
CA GLY A 207 22.06 12.63 -4.43
C GLY A 207 22.44 11.66 -5.56
N PHE A 208 21.48 10.92 -6.11
CA PHE A 208 21.71 10.02 -7.26
C PHE A 208 22.16 10.76 -8.50
N ALA A 209 21.54 11.91 -8.80
CA ALA A 209 21.94 12.74 -9.93
C ALA A 209 23.37 13.28 -9.76
N ALA A 210 23.71 13.78 -8.58
CA ALA A 210 25.04 14.30 -8.25
C ALA A 210 26.12 13.21 -8.29
N ALA A 211 25.79 11.99 -7.87
CA ALA A 211 26.68 10.83 -7.92
C ALA A 211 26.80 10.21 -9.33
N GLY A 212 26.10 10.74 -10.33
CA GLY A 212 26.19 10.31 -11.73
C GLY A 212 25.54 8.97 -12.02
N VAL A 213 24.54 8.55 -11.23
CA VAL A 213 23.76 7.33 -11.52
C VAL A 213 23.06 7.51 -12.88
N PRO A 214 23.27 6.61 -13.85
CA PRO A 214 22.85 6.85 -15.24
C PRO A 214 21.33 6.92 -15.42
N TRP A 215 20.61 6.26 -14.54
CA TRP A 215 19.16 6.27 -14.48
C TRP A 215 18.69 5.90 -13.07
N PHE A 216 17.67 6.56 -12.58
CA PHE A 216 16.98 6.22 -11.34
C PHE A 216 15.53 6.72 -11.40
N ARG A 217 14.69 6.21 -10.51
CA ARG A 217 13.34 6.71 -10.33
C ARG A 217 12.96 6.72 -8.85
N VAL A 218 12.42 7.83 -8.39
CA VAL A 218 11.63 7.92 -7.18
C VAL A 218 10.17 7.83 -7.59
N ASN A 219 9.39 6.94 -6.96
CA ASN A 219 8.03 6.64 -7.40
C ASN A 219 7.04 6.56 -6.22
N PRO A 220 6.00 7.40 -6.20
CA PRO A 220 5.76 8.56 -7.06
C PRO A 220 6.67 9.74 -6.70
N GLU A 221 6.73 10.72 -7.57
CA GLU A 221 7.49 11.95 -7.35
C GLU A 221 6.56 13.16 -7.55
N PRO A 222 6.28 13.94 -6.48
CA PRO A 222 6.66 13.70 -5.10
C PRO A 222 5.88 12.52 -4.47
N PRO A 223 6.36 11.92 -3.36
CA PRO A 223 5.63 10.89 -2.64
C PRO A 223 4.23 11.31 -2.21
N HIS A 224 3.25 10.40 -2.35
CA HIS A 224 1.87 10.64 -1.94
C HIS A 224 1.66 10.34 -0.45
N THR A 225 2.45 9.43 0.11
CA THR A 225 2.41 9.01 1.51
C THR A 225 3.80 9.11 2.15
N HIS A 226 3.98 8.60 3.35
CA HIS A 226 5.31 8.50 3.96
C HIS A 226 6.13 7.32 3.42
N GLN A 227 5.58 6.59 2.47
CA GLN A 227 6.24 5.49 1.78
C GLN A 227 6.32 5.79 0.28
N PHE A 228 7.42 5.36 -0.33
CA PHE A 228 7.65 5.49 -1.77
C PHE A 228 8.68 4.44 -2.22
N GLN A 229 8.85 4.29 -3.52
CA GLN A 229 9.83 3.37 -4.09
C GLN A 229 11.01 4.13 -4.68
N VAL A 230 12.18 3.49 -4.61
CA VAL A 230 13.39 3.90 -5.36
C VAL A 230 13.75 2.75 -6.30
N TRP A 231 13.99 3.08 -7.57
CA TRP A 231 14.35 2.15 -8.64
C TRP A 231 15.75 2.50 -9.14
N LEU A 232 16.63 1.48 -9.24
CA LEU A 232 17.99 1.66 -9.72
C LEU A 232 18.34 0.60 -10.80
N PRO A 233 19.22 0.93 -11.77
CA PRO A 233 19.56 0.06 -12.90
C PRO A 233 20.67 -0.95 -12.55
N TYR A 234 20.52 -1.65 -11.43
CA TYR A 234 21.43 -2.68 -10.94
C TYR A 234 20.63 -3.89 -10.48
N GLY A 235 21.24 -5.08 -10.52
CA GLY A 235 20.64 -6.29 -9.99
C GLY A 235 20.45 -6.23 -8.47
N ALA A 236 19.39 -6.83 -7.96
CA ALA A 236 19.03 -6.78 -6.53
C ALA A 236 20.16 -7.25 -5.61
N GLY A 237 20.87 -8.33 -5.97
CA GLY A 237 21.98 -8.82 -5.16
C GLY A 237 23.15 -7.84 -5.03
N VAL A 238 23.44 -7.05 -6.08
CA VAL A 238 24.47 -6.00 -6.02
C VAL A 238 24.07 -4.88 -5.07
N LEU A 239 22.81 -4.46 -5.15
CA LEU A 239 22.26 -3.40 -4.30
C LEU A 239 22.12 -3.84 -2.84
N ASP A 240 21.75 -5.09 -2.59
CA ASP A 240 21.69 -5.65 -1.24
C ASP A 240 23.09 -5.72 -0.61
N GLU A 241 24.12 -6.15 -1.37
CA GLU A 241 25.50 -6.17 -0.89
C GLU A 241 26.02 -4.77 -0.56
N ALA A 242 25.74 -3.78 -1.43
CA ALA A 242 26.12 -2.38 -1.17
C ALA A 242 25.38 -1.81 0.05
N SER A 243 24.09 -2.11 0.23
CA SER A 243 23.32 -1.69 1.40
C SER A 243 23.86 -2.29 2.69
N LEU A 244 24.24 -3.57 2.67
CA LEU A 244 24.84 -4.26 3.82
C LEU A 244 26.21 -3.65 4.18
N ARG A 245 27.06 -3.46 3.19
CA ARG A 245 28.38 -2.84 3.39
C ARG A 245 28.28 -1.44 3.95
N GLN A 246 27.39 -0.61 3.42
CA GLN A 246 27.16 0.73 3.97
C GLN A 246 26.77 0.66 5.44
N ALA A 247 25.84 -0.24 5.79
CA ALA A 247 25.39 -0.40 7.18
C ALA A 247 26.52 -0.88 8.10
N GLU A 248 27.38 -1.80 7.65
CA GLU A 248 28.52 -2.31 8.42
C GLU A 248 29.62 -1.27 8.61
N GLU A 249 29.93 -0.50 7.55
CA GLU A 249 31.03 0.47 7.56
C GLU A 249 30.66 1.79 8.29
N THR A 250 29.39 2.19 8.20
CA THR A 250 28.95 3.54 8.69
C THR A 250 27.94 3.51 9.83
N GLY A 251 27.30 2.36 10.08
CA GLY A 251 26.15 2.27 10.99
C GLY A 251 24.84 2.86 10.40
N VAL A 252 24.85 3.24 9.13
CA VAL A 252 23.70 3.83 8.42
C VAL A 252 23.02 2.78 7.56
N THR A 253 21.71 2.58 7.74
CA THR A 253 20.88 1.74 6.88
C THR A 253 19.98 2.62 6.03
N LEU A 254 20.41 2.93 4.81
CA LEU A 254 19.62 3.72 3.87
C LEU A 254 18.52 2.89 3.21
N PHE A 255 18.86 1.66 2.78
CA PHE A 255 17.94 0.73 2.16
C PHE A 255 17.94 -0.62 2.90
N ARG A 256 16.76 -1.25 3.03
CA ARG A 256 16.63 -2.52 3.77
C ARG A 256 16.85 -3.75 2.89
N SER A 257 16.28 -3.73 1.70
CA SER A 257 16.37 -4.84 0.75
C SER A 257 15.93 -4.37 -0.63
N TRP A 258 16.40 -5.08 -1.64
CA TRP A 258 16.07 -4.82 -3.04
C TRP A 258 15.40 -6.03 -3.68
N SER A 259 14.56 -5.80 -4.67
CA SER A 259 13.90 -6.86 -5.44
C SER A 259 13.83 -6.49 -6.92
N GLU A 260 13.82 -7.49 -7.79
CA GLU A 260 13.63 -7.31 -9.24
C GLU A 260 12.13 -7.17 -9.61
N GLY A 261 11.29 -6.88 -8.61
CA GLY A 261 9.83 -6.84 -8.73
C GLY A 261 9.18 -8.20 -8.45
N ALA A 262 7.88 -8.19 -8.12
CA ALA A 262 7.14 -9.43 -7.99
C ALA A 262 7.00 -10.11 -9.35
N PRO A 263 7.10 -11.44 -9.45
CA PRO A 263 6.77 -12.17 -10.68
C PRO A 263 5.34 -11.82 -11.11
N GLY A 264 5.19 -11.22 -12.29
CA GLY A 264 3.88 -10.75 -12.78
C GLY A 264 3.56 -9.28 -12.47
N ALA A 265 4.35 -8.58 -11.65
CA ALA A 265 4.26 -7.13 -11.53
C ALA A 265 4.70 -6.51 -12.87
N ALA A 266 3.73 -6.11 -13.69
CA ALA A 266 3.99 -5.43 -14.94
C ALA A 266 4.63 -4.07 -14.64
N GLY A 267 5.90 -3.88 -14.99
CA GLY A 267 6.43 -2.54 -15.03
C GLY A 267 7.89 -2.30 -14.72
N LEU A 268 8.63 -3.23 -14.10
CA LEU A 268 10.07 -3.06 -13.96
C LEU A 268 10.80 -3.48 -15.25
N PRO A 269 11.61 -2.60 -15.86
CA PRO A 269 12.47 -3.00 -16.95
C PRO A 269 13.47 -4.08 -16.50
N PRO A 270 13.90 -4.98 -17.42
CA PRO A 270 14.96 -5.94 -17.09
C PRO A 270 16.23 -5.23 -16.57
N GLY A 271 16.84 -5.77 -15.52
CA GLY A 271 18.04 -5.21 -14.92
C GLY A 271 17.80 -4.01 -14.00
N VAL A 272 16.54 -3.71 -13.69
CA VAL A 272 16.16 -2.69 -12.71
C VAL A 272 15.64 -3.36 -11.45
N SER A 273 16.11 -2.89 -10.30
CA SER A 273 15.60 -3.32 -9.00
C SER A 273 14.91 -2.19 -8.26
N VAL A 274 14.01 -2.56 -7.37
CA VAL A 274 13.19 -1.65 -6.56
C VAL A 274 13.39 -1.92 -5.08
N THR A 275 13.38 -0.85 -4.30
CA THR A 275 13.24 -0.89 -2.84
C THR A 275 12.12 0.03 -2.37
N GLU A 276 11.53 -0.28 -1.22
CA GLU A 276 10.56 0.59 -0.54
C GLU A 276 11.26 1.39 0.54
N VAL A 277 11.08 2.70 0.50
CA VAL A 277 11.55 3.62 1.53
C VAL A 277 10.37 4.01 2.41
N THR A 278 10.56 3.95 3.72
CA THR A 278 9.56 4.35 4.71
C THR A 278 10.14 5.42 5.62
N VAL A 279 9.56 6.61 5.61
CA VAL A 279 9.92 7.70 6.51
C VAL A 279 9.01 7.65 7.74
N ALA A 280 9.59 7.30 8.88
CA ALA A 280 8.92 7.20 10.17
C ALA A 280 9.69 8.00 11.23
N GLY A 281 9.47 7.72 12.51
CA GLY A 281 10.05 8.49 13.61
C GLY A 281 11.55 8.74 13.49
N ALA A 282 12.34 7.71 13.23
CA ALA A 282 13.79 7.84 13.03
C ALA A 282 14.14 8.65 11.77
N GLY A 283 13.34 8.53 10.71
CA GLY A 283 13.56 9.28 9.47
C GLY A 283 13.40 10.80 9.62
N LEU A 284 12.64 11.26 10.62
CA LEU A 284 12.49 12.70 10.89
C LEU A 284 13.78 13.36 11.42
N GLU A 285 14.72 12.57 11.91
CA GLU A 285 16.00 13.07 12.45
C GLU A 285 17.01 13.36 11.32
N TRP A 286 16.73 12.91 10.10
CA TRP A 286 17.62 13.08 8.95
C TRP A 286 17.32 14.37 8.21
N SER A 287 18.34 15.21 8.06
CA SER A 287 18.27 16.37 7.17
C SER A 287 18.38 15.93 5.70
N ALA A 288 18.04 16.83 4.78
CA ALA A 288 18.28 16.61 3.35
C ALA A 288 19.78 16.40 3.03
N GLU A 289 20.68 17.00 3.79
CA GLU A 289 22.13 16.82 3.65
C GLU A 289 22.54 15.40 4.05
N ASP A 290 22.09 14.93 5.22
CA ASP A 290 22.39 13.57 5.68
C ASP A 290 21.93 12.52 4.64
N VAL A 291 20.77 12.74 4.00
CA VAL A 291 20.27 11.86 2.95
C VAL A 291 21.18 11.89 1.72
N ARG A 292 21.62 13.09 1.27
CA ARG A 292 22.51 13.20 0.10
C ARG A 292 23.88 12.56 0.38
N GLU A 293 24.45 12.76 1.55
CA GLU A 293 25.71 12.13 1.96
C GLU A 293 25.59 10.61 2.01
N ALA A 294 24.50 10.11 2.58
CA ALA A 294 24.25 8.65 2.62
C ALA A 294 24.06 8.06 1.23
N VAL A 295 23.38 8.76 0.32
CA VAL A 295 23.22 8.33 -1.09
C VAL A 295 24.59 8.32 -1.80
N ALA A 296 25.41 9.37 -1.64
CA ALA A 296 26.74 9.42 -2.23
C ALA A 296 27.60 8.23 -1.76
N GLY A 297 27.67 7.99 -0.45
CA GLY A 297 28.40 6.85 0.09
C GLY A 297 27.87 5.49 -0.37
N PHE A 298 26.56 5.35 -0.54
CA PHE A 298 25.97 4.13 -1.12
C PHE A 298 26.38 3.92 -2.57
N VAL A 299 26.35 4.97 -3.39
CA VAL A 299 26.72 4.89 -4.83
C VAL A 299 28.20 4.56 -5.02
N GLU A 300 29.10 5.03 -4.15
CA GLU A 300 30.53 4.65 -4.17
C GLU A 300 30.78 3.14 -3.99
N LEU A 301 29.83 2.42 -3.39
CA LEU A 301 29.90 0.97 -3.20
C LEU A 301 29.38 0.17 -4.41
N LEU A 302 28.76 0.84 -5.39
CA LEU A 302 28.23 0.19 -6.58
C LEU A 302 29.34 -0.03 -7.63
N PRO A 303 29.23 -1.06 -8.48
CA PRO A 303 30.16 -1.24 -9.58
C PRO A 303 30.05 -0.09 -10.59
N ALA A 304 31.19 0.27 -11.16
CA ALA A 304 31.29 1.30 -12.17
C ALA A 304 30.56 0.95 -13.48
#